data_347e1c2a9b6f1f88903f40d7559e96fa
#
_entry.id   347e1c2a9b6f1f88903f40d7559e96fa
#
_cell.length_a   1.000
_cell.length_b   1.000
_cell.length_c   1.000
_cell.angle_alpha   90.00
_cell.angle_beta   90.00
_cell.angle_gamma   90.00
#
_symmetry.space_group_name_H-M   'P 1'
#
loop_
_entity.id
_entity.type
_entity.pdbx_description
1 polymer ?
#
loop_
_entity_poly.entity_id
_entity_poly.type
_entity_poly.pdbx_seq_one_letter_code
_entity_poly.pdbx_strand_id
1 'polypeptide(L)'
;DEIEVVRQEAELTAEVPDALMELLARFTRELRTSDSINQASGVSARFAIAGAETVAAAARRRAAVRGADDPGEAVARLVDLDAAVEVLRGKIEFEPGEEGRESEILRYLLRTATVDVVRGLFRGIDMAPLVEAFDGSVTLTTGASVTATEFLAALPELSVPGLYDEIADRVGAINAGQRAGAIELALEGLYLSRRLSKETGDGAAVY
;
A
#
# COMPACT_ATOMS: atom_id res chain seq x y z
N ASP A 1 16.57 -4.70 13.02
CA ASP A 1 15.43 -4.89 12.11
C ASP A 1 15.27 -3.62 11.25
N GLU A 2 15.04 -3.77 9.94
CA GLU A 2 14.97 -2.66 9.00
C GLU A 2 13.82 -1.69 9.32
N ILE A 3 12.70 -2.22 9.79
CA ILE A 3 11.54 -1.41 10.24
C ILE A 3 11.92 -0.53 11.43
N GLU A 4 12.69 -1.06 12.37
CA GLU A 4 13.14 -0.32 13.53
C GLU A 4 14.08 0.84 13.14
N VAL A 5 14.99 0.60 12.20
CA VAL A 5 15.86 1.66 11.65
C VAL A 5 15.04 2.76 10.97
N VAL A 6 14.02 2.38 10.17
CA VAL A 6 13.13 3.36 9.53
C VAL A 6 12.37 4.18 10.59
N ARG A 7 11.83 3.56 11.63
CA ARG A 7 11.12 4.26 12.71
C ARG A 7 11.99 5.26 13.48
N GLN A 8 13.28 4.94 13.64
CA GLN A 8 14.21 5.79 14.39
C GLN A 8 14.80 6.92 13.56
N GLU A 9 15.02 6.70 12.27
CA GLU A 9 15.79 7.58 11.39
C GLU A 9 14.90 8.41 10.44
N ALA A 10 13.67 7.97 10.15
CA ALA A 10 12.80 8.67 9.19
C ALA A 10 12.09 9.86 9.83
N GLU A 11 12.10 11.00 9.14
CA GLU A 11 11.31 12.18 9.48
C GLU A 11 9.91 12.08 8.85
N LEU A 12 8.98 11.37 9.53
CA LEU A 12 7.65 11.15 9.02
C LEU A 12 6.75 12.38 9.24
N THR A 13 6.29 12.97 8.14
CA THR A 13 5.39 14.14 8.15
C THR A 13 3.90 13.78 8.26
N ALA A 14 3.59 12.50 8.20
CA ALA A 14 2.27 11.91 8.40
C ALA A 14 2.45 10.48 8.96
N GLU A 15 1.38 9.93 9.48
CA GLU A 15 1.40 8.56 9.99
C GLU A 15 1.57 7.54 8.87
N VAL A 16 2.53 6.62 9.01
CA VAL A 16 2.69 5.46 8.13
C VAL A 16 2.39 4.20 8.95
N PRO A 17 1.26 3.52 8.72
CA PRO A 17 0.88 2.32 9.45
C PRO A 17 1.91 1.20 9.33
N ASP A 18 2.02 0.37 10.37
CA ASP A 18 2.97 -0.74 10.43
C ASP A 18 2.88 -1.69 9.24
N ALA A 19 1.67 -1.93 8.72
CA ALA A 19 1.46 -2.76 7.54
C ALA A 19 2.16 -2.18 6.29
N LEU A 20 2.18 -0.86 6.11
CA LEU A 20 2.90 -0.21 5.01
C LEU A 20 4.41 -0.16 5.26
N MET A 21 4.84 -0.02 6.52
CA MET A 21 6.26 -0.14 6.89
C MET A 21 6.79 -1.55 6.57
N GLU A 22 6.02 -2.59 6.90
CA GLU A 22 6.36 -3.98 6.57
C GLU A 22 6.44 -4.18 5.05
N LEU A 23 5.49 -3.57 4.31
CA LEU A 23 5.49 -3.63 2.85
C LEU A 23 6.74 -2.96 2.26
N LEU A 24 7.14 -1.79 2.73
CA LEU A 24 8.36 -1.10 2.29
C LEU A 24 9.62 -1.91 2.63
N ALA A 25 9.69 -2.50 3.82
CA ALA A 25 10.80 -3.37 4.21
C ALA A 25 10.86 -4.63 3.33
N ARG A 26 9.71 -5.24 3.02
CA ARG A 26 9.63 -6.38 2.12
C ARG A 26 10.02 -6.00 0.70
N PHE A 27 9.53 -4.88 0.19
CA PHE A 27 9.90 -4.35 -1.13
C PHE A 27 11.41 -4.11 -1.23
N THR A 28 12.03 -3.51 -0.22
CA THR A 28 13.48 -3.32 -0.15
C THR A 28 14.23 -4.66 -0.23
N ARG A 29 13.69 -5.69 0.40
CA ARG A 29 14.26 -7.05 0.34
C ARG A 29 14.15 -7.67 -1.05
N GLU A 30 12.99 -7.52 -1.72
CA GLU A 30 12.80 -7.98 -3.10
C GLU A 30 13.81 -7.31 -4.06
N LEU A 31 14.06 -6.00 -3.88
CA LEU A 31 15.07 -5.27 -4.65
C LEU A 31 16.48 -5.85 -4.48
N ARG A 32 16.85 -6.22 -3.24
CA ARG A 32 18.17 -6.80 -2.94
C ARG A 32 18.40 -8.18 -3.53
N THR A 33 17.33 -8.87 -3.91
CA THR A 33 17.40 -10.23 -4.46
C THR A 33 17.03 -10.30 -5.93
N SER A 34 16.65 -9.16 -6.55
CA SER A 34 16.26 -9.08 -7.95
C SER A 34 17.47 -9.07 -8.88
N ASP A 35 17.45 -9.92 -9.90
CA ASP A 35 18.47 -9.95 -10.97
C ASP A 35 18.43 -8.73 -11.88
N SER A 36 17.34 -7.95 -11.86
CA SER A 36 17.21 -6.70 -12.63
C SER A 36 17.86 -5.49 -11.96
N ILE A 37 18.32 -5.64 -10.72
CA ILE A 37 18.92 -4.57 -9.92
C ILE A 37 20.42 -4.81 -9.81
N ASN A 38 21.21 -3.77 -10.10
CA ASN A 38 22.67 -3.85 -9.98
C ASN A 38 23.07 -3.99 -8.50
N GLN A 39 23.39 -5.21 -8.10
CA GLN A 39 23.72 -5.54 -6.72
C GLN A 39 25.08 -4.96 -6.28
N ALA A 40 25.93 -4.54 -7.23
CA ALA A 40 27.21 -3.91 -6.90
C ALA A 40 27.03 -2.50 -6.30
N SER A 41 25.98 -1.77 -6.69
CA SER A 41 25.59 -0.48 -6.09
C SER A 41 24.96 -0.65 -4.71
N GLY A 42 24.32 -1.79 -4.47
CA GLY A 42 23.62 -2.12 -3.23
C GLY A 42 22.36 -1.30 -2.98
N VAL A 43 21.36 -1.93 -2.37
CA VAL A 43 20.15 -1.24 -1.86
C VAL A 43 20.30 -1.06 -0.35
N SER A 44 20.62 0.17 0.08
CA SER A 44 20.89 0.49 1.48
C SER A 44 19.61 0.65 2.30
N ALA A 45 19.72 0.65 3.64
CA ALA A 45 18.59 0.98 4.54
C ALA A 45 18.02 2.39 4.28
N ARG A 46 18.84 3.32 3.77
CA ARG A 46 18.37 4.66 3.36
C ARG A 46 17.30 4.64 2.27
N PHE A 47 17.23 3.55 1.50
CA PHE A 47 16.16 3.35 0.53
C PHE A 47 14.80 3.19 1.24
N ALA A 48 14.71 2.34 2.25
CA ALA A 48 13.48 2.14 3.02
C ALA A 48 13.08 3.42 3.78
N ILE A 49 14.05 4.16 4.35
CA ILE A 49 13.83 5.45 5.00
C ILE A 49 13.23 6.44 4.00
N ALA A 50 13.88 6.65 2.85
CA ALA A 50 13.38 7.54 1.80
C ALA A 50 11.99 7.13 1.28
N GLY A 51 11.72 5.82 1.21
CA GLY A 51 10.40 5.28 0.88
C GLY A 51 9.34 5.71 1.88
N ALA A 52 9.59 5.51 3.17
CA ALA A 52 8.67 5.88 4.24
C ALA A 52 8.41 7.39 4.29
N GLU A 53 9.46 8.22 4.19
CA GLU A 53 9.34 9.67 4.13
C GLU A 53 8.52 10.14 2.92
N THR A 54 8.73 9.53 1.75
CA THR A 54 7.99 9.87 0.54
C THR A 54 6.51 9.50 0.67
N VAL A 55 6.21 8.32 1.21
CA VAL A 55 4.84 7.86 1.47
C VAL A 55 4.15 8.78 2.47
N ALA A 56 4.82 9.16 3.57
CA ALA A 56 4.28 10.10 4.55
C ALA A 56 4.00 11.48 3.92
N ALA A 57 4.93 11.99 3.11
CA ALA A 57 4.76 13.27 2.41
C ALA A 57 3.60 13.22 1.39
N ALA A 58 3.42 12.09 0.68
CA ALA A 58 2.30 11.88 -0.23
C ALA A 58 0.96 11.88 0.50
N ALA A 59 0.86 11.18 1.63
CA ALA A 59 -0.34 11.14 2.47
C ALA A 59 -0.70 12.54 2.99
N ARG A 60 0.28 13.29 3.49
CA ARG A 60 0.08 14.66 3.94
C ARG A 60 -0.39 15.58 2.81
N ARG A 61 0.23 15.47 1.62
CA ARG A 61 -0.17 16.24 0.43
C ARG A 61 -1.60 15.90 0.03
N ARG A 62 -1.97 14.62 0.00
CA ARG A 62 -3.32 14.16 -0.32
C ARG A 62 -4.35 14.75 0.62
N ALA A 63 -4.12 14.69 1.92
CA ALA A 63 -4.99 15.30 2.93
C ALA A 63 -5.13 16.81 2.74
N ALA A 64 -4.02 17.53 2.54
CA ALA A 64 -4.01 18.98 2.34
C ALA A 64 -4.78 19.41 1.06
N VAL A 65 -4.63 18.68 -0.05
CA VAL A 65 -5.34 18.97 -1.30
C VAL A 65 -6.86 18.78 -1.14
N ARG A 66 -7.27 17.85 -0.28
CA ARG A 66 -8.69 17.59 0.01
C ARG A 66 -9.27 18.53 1.06
N GLY A 67 -8.46 19.41 1.65
CA GLY A 67 -8.88 20.31 2.72
C GLY A 67 -9.31 19.57 3.97
N ALA A 68 -8.74 18.39 4.21
CA ALA A 68 -9.06 17.57 5.36
C ALA A 68 -8.32 18.11 6.59
N ASP A 69 -9.09 18.64 7.54
CA ASP A 69 -8.58 19.08 8.85
C ASP A 69 -8.46 17.91 9.84
N ASP A 70 -9.02 16.73 9.49
CA ASP A 70 -8.96 15.53 10.32
C ASP A 70 -7.57 14.87 10.20
N PRO A 71 -6.82 14.74 11.32
CA PRO A 71 -5.54 14.03 11.32
C PRO A 71 -5.63 12.59 10.81
N GLY A 72 -6.77 11.92 10.95
CA GLY A 72 -7.01 10.58 10.42
C GLY A 72 -6.98 10.50 8.89
N GLU A 73 -7.18 11.61 8.18
CA GLU A 73 -7.05 11.66 6.72
C GLU A 73 -5.58 11.78 6.24
N ALA A 74 -4.66 12.22 7.10
CA ALA A 74 -3.24 12.28 6.82
C ALA A 74 -2.50 10.97 7.13
N VAL A 75 -3.21 9.85 7.23
CA VAL A 75 -2.63 8.51 7.36
C VAL A 75 -2.28 7.96 5.97
N ALA A 76 -1.09 7.39 5.84
CA ALA A 76 -0.63 6.79 4.59
C ALA A 76 -1.49 5.57 4.20
N ARG A 77 -1.82 5.48 2.92
CA ARG A 77 -2.63 4.41 2.31
C ARG A 77 -1.90 3.85 1.08
N LEU A 78 -2.41 2.78 0.50
CA LEU A 78 -1.78 2.14 -0.67
C LEU A 78 -1.51 3.10 -1.83
N VAL A 79 -2.41 4.05 -2.08
CA VAL A 79 -2.27 5.04 -3.16
C VAL A 79 -1.02 5.92 -3.00
N ASP A 80 -0.54 6.09 -1.78
CA ASP A 80 0.63 6.92 -1.50
C ASP A 80 1.95 6.20 -1.86
N LEU A 81 1.93 4.87 -2.05
CA LEU A 81 3.09 4.08 -2.49
C LEU A 81 3.53 4.37 -3.93
N ASP A 82 2.62 4.79 -4.80
CA ASP A 82 2.97 5.15 -6.18
C ASP A 82 3.97 6.31 -6.23
N ALA A 83 3.84 7.28 -5.31
CA ALA A 83 4.80 8.37 -5.18
C ALA A 83 6.19 7.86 -4.76
N ALA A 84 6.24 6.86 -3.89
CA ALA A 84 7.49 6.24 -3.47
C ALA A 84 8.20 5.54 -4.63
N VAL A 85 7.49 4.79 -5.46
CA VAL A 85 8.06 4.08 -6.62
C VAL A 85 8.80 5.07 -7.54
N GLU A 86 8.19 6.20 -7.87
CA GLU A 86 8.80 7.19 -8.77
C GLU A 86 10.05 7.87 -8.16
N VAL A 87 10.03 8.19 -6.87
CA VAL A 87 11.20 8.76 -6.18
C VAL A 87 12.31 7.72 -6.03
N LEU A 88 11.95 6.49 -5.70
CA LEU A 88 12.90 5.41 -5.44
C LEU A 88 13.58 4.92 -6.73
N ARG A 89 12.92 5.03 -7.89
CA ARG A 89 13.53 4.74 -9.19
C ARG A 89 14.86 5.48 -9.39
N GLY A 90 14.93 6.76 -8.99
CA GLY A 90 16.15 7.57 -9.09
C GLY A 90 17.25 7.24 -8.06
N LYS A 91 17.02 6.28 -7.17
CA LYS A 91 17.96 5.88 -6.11
C LYS A 91 18.51 4.46 -6.29
N ILE A 92 18.21 3.83 -7.41
CA ILE A 92 18.59 2.45 -7.72
C ILE A 92 19.30 2.43 -9.07
N GLU A 93 20.34 1.63 -9.18
CA GLU A 93 20.95 1.27 -10.44
C GLU A 93 20.38 -0.07 -10.92
N PHE A 94 19.92 -0.09 -12.16
CA PHE A 94 19.40 -1.30 -12.81
C PHE A 94 20.52 -2.00 -13.59
N GLU A 95 20.35 -3.29 -13.83
CA GLU A 95 21.29 -4.04 -14.68
C GLU A 95 21.24 -3.54 -16.13
N PRO A 96 22.35 -3.60 -16.87
CA PRO A 96 22.39 -3.27 -18.29
C PRO A 96 21.38 -4.10 -19.09
N GLY A 97 20.56 -3.42 -19.91
CA GLY A 97 19.49 -4.03 -20.70
C GLY A 97 18.09 -3.85 -20.12
N GLU A 98 17.97 -3.24 -18.95
CA GLU A 98 16.67 -2.92 -18.34
C GLU A 98 16.22 -1.48 -18.59
N GLU A 99 16.92 -0.74 -19.46
CA GLU A 99 16.62 0.65 -19.78
C GLU A 99 15.20 0.79 -20.34
N GLY A 100 14.44 1.72 -19.75
CA GLY A 100 13.04 1.99 -20.11
C GLY A 100 12.01 1.07 -19.44
N ARG A 101 12.45 0.07 -18.67
CA ARG A 101 11.58 -0.85 -17.92
C ARG A 101 11.63 -0.64 -16.40
N GLU A 102 12.35 0.33 -15.93
CA GLU A 102 12.66 0.53 -14.52
C GLU A 102 11.38 0.65 -13.66
N SER A 103 10.41 1.45 -14.11
CA SER A 103 9.13 1.60 -13.40
C SER A 103 8.30 0.31 -13.41
N GLU A 104 8.36 -0.48 -14.49
CA GLU A 104 7.68 -1.77 -14.59
C GLU A 104 8.28 -2.77 -13.59
N ILE A 105 9.61 -2.86 -13.52
CA ILE A 105 10.34 -3.72 -12.59
C ILE A 105 9.99 -3.36 -11.15
N LEU A 106 10.04 -2.08 -10.79
CA LEU A 106 9.71 -1.63 -9.43
C LEU A 106 8.26 -1.95 -9.05
N ARG A 107 7.30 -1.71 -9.95
CA ARG A 107 5.90 -2.06 -9.71
C ARG A 107 5.70 -3.56 -9.58
N TYR A 108 6.39 -4.36 -10.37
CA TYR A 108 6.35 -5.82 -10.24
C TYR A 108 6.85 -6.28 -8.87
N LEU A 109 8.01 -5.79 -8.42
CA LEU A 109 8.60 -6.14 -7.13
C LEU A 109 7.72 -5.65 -5.96
N LEU A 110 7.13 -4.46 -6.08
CA LEU A 110 6.18 -3.95 -5.10
C LEU A 110 4.93 -4.84 -4.99
N ARG A 111 4.37 -5.28 -6.11
CA ARG A 111 3.24 -6.23 -6.13
C ARG A 111 3.59 -7.56 -5.47
N THR A 112 4.79 -8.09 -5.73
CA THR A 112 5.28 -9.31 -5.09
C THR A 112 5.36 -9.13 -3.57
N ALA A 113 5.95 -8.03 -3.12
CA ALA A 113 6.00 -7.68 -1.70
C ALA A 113 4.60 -7.55 -1.08
N THR A 114 3.66 -6.91 -1.79
CA THR A 114 2.28 -6.74 -1.34
C THR A 114 1.58 -8.09 -1.13
N VAL A 115 1.71 -9.01 -2.08
CA VAL A 115 1.11 -10.36 -1.97
C VAL A 115 1.63 -11.08 -0.73
N ASP A 116 2.93 -11.01 -0.47
CA ASP A 116 3.53 -11.70 0.65
C ASP A 116 3.11 -11.10 2.01
N VAL A 117 3.08 -9.77 2.09
CA VAL A 117 2.63 -9.05 3.29
C VAL A 117 1.16 -9.34 3.58
N VAL A 118 0.28 -9.21 2.58
CA VAL A 118 -1.15 -9.49 2.73
C VAL A 118 -1.40 -10.92 3.17
N ARG A 119 -0.70 -11.90 2.56
CA ARG A 119 -0.80 -13.30 2.95
C ARG A 119 -0.36 -13.55 4.40
N GLY A 120 0.65 -12.82 4.85
CA GLY A 120 1.13 -12.88 6.24
C GLY A 120 0.12 -12.28 7.21
N LEU A 121 -0.28 -11.03 6.97
CA LEU A 121 -1.16 -10.25 7.83
C LEU A 121 -2.55 -10.90 8.00
N PHE A 122 -3.18 -11.29 6.90
CA PHE A 122 -4.55 -11.78 6.92
C PHE A 122 -4.66 -13.31 6.90
N ARG A 123 -3.60 -14.00 7.31
CA ARG A 123 -3.62 -15.46 7.44
C ARG A 123 -4.71 -15.89 8.41
N GLY A 124 -5.57 -16.80 7.95
CA GLY A 124 -6.66 -17.39 8.74
C GLY A 124 -7.95 -16.59 8.73
N ILE A 125 -7.99 -15.41 8.12
CA ILE A 125 -9.25 -14.67 7.88
C ILE A 125 -9.90 -15.23 6.61
N ASP A 126 -11.19 -15.60 6.71
CA ASP A 126 -11.98 -15.98 5.53
C ASP A 126 -12.40 -14.74 4.75
N MET A 127 -11.78 -14.55 3.59
CA MET A 127 -12.07 -13.43 2.69
C MET A 127 -13.19 -13.74 1.68
N ALA A 128 -13.83 -14.90 1.72
CA ALA A 128 -14.90 -15.23 0.77
C ALA A 128 -16.07 -14.24 0.81
N PRO A 129 -16.57 -13.80 1.99
CA PRO A 129 -17.65 -12.80 2.03
C PRO A 129 -17.29 -11.46 1.40
N LEU A 130 -16.01 -11.07 1.47
CA LEU A 130 -15.53 -9.85 0.82
C LEU A 130 -15.49 -10.01 -0.71
N VAL A 131 -15.11 -11.17 -1.22
CA VAL A 131 -15.14 -11.46 -2.66
C VAL A 131 -16.58 -11.51 -3.17
N GLU A 132 -17.49 -12.19 -2.44
CA GLU A 132 -18.91 -12.30 -2.78
C GLU A 132 -19.60 -10.92 -2.87
N ALA A 133 -19.22 -9.98 -2.03
CA ALA A 133 -19.80 -8.63 -2.04
C ALA A 133 -19.52 -7.86 -3.34
N PHE A 134 -18.47 -8.22 -4.08
CA PHE A 134 -18.11 -7.63 -5.38
C PHE A 134 -18.53 -8.51 -6.57
N ASP A 135 -19.24 -9.61 -6.32
CA ASP A 135 -19.79 -10.46 -7.38
C ASP A 135 -21.10 -9.82 -7.89
N GLY A 136 -21.00 -9.06 -8.97
CA GLY A 136 -22.16 -8.39 -9.57
C GLY A 136 -21.92 -6.93 -9.93
N SER A 137 -22.87 -6.06 -9.56
CA SER A 137 -22.86 -4.65 -9.97
C SER A 137 -22.26 -3.69 -8.91
N VAL A 138 -21.75 -4.20 -7.81
CA VAL A 138 -21.15 -3.37 -6.76
C VAL A 138 -19.77 -2.92 -7.21
N THR A 139 -19.53 -1.61 -7.12
CA THR A 139 -18.23 -1.03 -7.40
C THR A 139 -17.78 -0.19 -6.20
N LEU A 140 -16.49 -0.22 -5.90
CA LEU A 140 -15.87 0.55 -4.84
C LEU A 140 -14.68 1.31 -5.39
N THR A 141 -14.74 2.63 -5.32
CA THR A 141 -13.63 3.49 -5.77
C THR A 141 -12.68 3.76 -4.63
N THR A 142 -11.38 3.65 -4.91
CA THR A 142 -10.29 4.07 -4.02
C THR A 142 -9.27 4.90 -4.80
N GLY A 143 -8.43 5.65 -4.10
CA GLY A 143 -7.41 6.48 -4.74
C GLY A 143 -7.18 7.81 -4.04
N ALA A 144 -6.36 8.66 -4.65
CA ALA A 144 -5.98 9.95 -4.08
C ALA A 144 -7.15 10.94 -3.94
N SER A 145 -8.20 10.78 -4.74
CA SER A 145 -9.41 11.61 -4.72
C SER A 145 -10.47 11.15 -3.71
N VAL A 146 -10.30 10.01 -3.05
CA VAL A 146 -11.26 9.44 -2.11
C VAL A 146 -10.70 9.52 -0.70
N THR A 147 -11.41 10.21 0.22
CA THR A 147 -11.05 10.27 1.63
C THR A 147 -11.24 8.90 2.31
N ALA A 148 -10.61 8.70 3.46
CA ALA A 148 -10.81 7.49 4.26
C ALA A 148 -12.28 7.34 4.67
N THR A 149 -12.90 8.44 5.09
CA THR A 149 -14.30 8.47 5.51
C THR A 149 -15.25 8.14 4.35
N GLU A 150 -15.04 8.73 3.16
CA GLU A 150 -15.83 8.41 1.96
C GLU A 150 -15.67 6.93 1.56
N PHE A 151 -14.44 6.41 1.58
CA PHE A 151 -14.17 5.02 1.28
C PHE A 151 -14.89 4.07 2.24
N LEU A 152 -14.77 4.31 3.55
CA LEU A 152 -15.43 3.48 4.56
C LEU A 152 -16.96 3.52 4.46
N ALA A 153 -17.53 4.69 4.13
CA ALA A 153 -18.97 4.86 3.95
C ALA A 153 -19.51 4.17 2.68
N ALA A 154 -18.64 3.95 1.69
CA ALA A 154 -18.99 3.30 0.42
C ALA A 154 -18.80 1.78 0.44
N LEU A 155 -18.30 1.20 1.55
CA LEU A 155 -18.10 -0.24 1.66
C LEU A 155 -19.43 -1.00 1.52
N PRO A 156 -19.48 -2.09 0.71
CA PRO A 156 -20.67 -2.90 0.60
C PRO A 156 -20.99 -3.66 1.89
N GLU A 157 -22.27 -3.95 2.10
CA GLU A 157 -22.66 -4.89 3.16
C GLU A 157 -22.14 -6.30 2.87
N LEU A 158 -21.64 -6.97 3.90
CA LEU A 158 -21.13 -8.34 3.80
C LEU A 158 -22.12 -9.34 4.34
N SER A 159 -22.11 -10.54 3.76
CA SER A 159 -22.88 -11.69 4.26
C SER A 159 -22.46 -12.13 5.66
N VAL A 160 -21.21 -11.81 6.07
CA VAL A 160 -20.66 -12.07 7.40
C VAL A 160 -20.39 -10.73 8.10
N PRO A 161 -21.15 -10.35 9.12
CA PRO A 161 -20.91 -9.13 9.89
C PRO A 161 -19.55 -9.17 10.60
N GLY A 162 -18.89 -8.00 10.71
CA GLY A 162 -17.66 -7.85 11.47
C GLY A 162 -16.37 -8.19 10.74
N LEU A 163 -16.41 -8.67 9.48
CA LEU A 163 -15.19 -8.98 8.73
C LEU A 163 -14.31 -7.74 8.51
N TYR A 164 -14.90 -6.56 8.26
CA TYR A 164 -14.13 -5.33 8.15
C TYR A 164 -13.43 -4.96 9.47
N ASP A 165 -14.08 -5.21 10.59
CA ASP A 165 -13.48 -5.01 11.91
C ASP A 165 -12.34 -6.00 12.14
N GLU A 166 -12.52 -7.28 11.79
CA GLU A 166 -11.48 -8.30 11.89
C GLU A 166 -10.25 -7.94 11.06
N ILE A 167 -10.44 -7.43 9.83
CA ILE A 167 -9.35 -6.96 8.96
C ILE A 167 -8.62 -5.77 9.60
N ALA A 168 -9.37 -4.80 10.12
CA ALA A 168 -8.81 -3.61 10.76
C ALA A 168 -8.06 -3.96 12.07
N ASP A 169 -8.65 -4.78 12.91
CA ASP A 169 -8.07 -5.22 14.18
C ASP A 169 -6.78 -6.02 13.97
N ARG A 170 -6.70 -6.80 12.88
CA ARG A 170 -5.52 -7.59 12.54
C ARG A 170 -4.26 -6.73 12.37
N VAL A 171 -4.40 -5.49 11.92
CA VAL A 171 -3.30 -4.53 11.76
C VAL A 171 -3.28 -3.45 12.85
N GLY A 172 -4.13 -3.58 13.88
CA GLY A 172 -4.19 -2.63 14.99
C GLY A 172 -4.73 -1.25 14.60
N ALA A 173 -5.65 -1.17 13.65
CA ALA A 173 -6.19 0.10 13.16
C ALA A 173 -7.09 0.77 14.22
N ILE A 174 -6.73 2.00 14.62
CA ILE A 174 -7.42 2.76 15.66
C ILE A 174 -8.16 4.02 15.15
N ASN A 175 -7.93 4.41 13.90
CA ASN A 175 -8.58 5.57 13.27
C ASN A 175 -9.11 5.23 11.87
N ALA A 176 -9.89 6.13 11.28
CA ALA A 176 -10.52 5.92 9.97
C ALA A 176 -9.50 5.71 8.84
N GLY A 177 -8.39 6.44 8.83
CA GLY A 177 -7.35 6.32 7.83
C GLY A 177 -6.67 4.94 7.85
N GLN A 178 -6.34 4.45 9.05
CA GLN A 178 -5.76 3.11 9.23
C GLN A 178 -6.76 2.01 8.84
N ARG A 179 -8.05 2.14 9.23
CA ARG A 179 -9.10 1.18 8.84
C ARG A 179 -9.28 1.12 7.32
N ALA A 180 -9.37 2.27 6.67
CA ALA A 180 -9.45 2.35 5.21
C ALA A 180 -8.23 1.69 4.56
N GLY A 181 -7.02 2.01 5.01
CA GLY A 181 -5.77 1.43 4.50
C GLY A 181 -5.70 -0.09 4.68
N ALA A 182 -6.18 -0.63 5.81
CA ALA A 182 -6.25 -2.07 6.06
C ALA A 182 -7.18 -2.79 5.07
N ILE A 183 -8.36 -2.22 4.83
CA ILE A 183 -9.34 -2.79 3.90
C ILE A 183 -8.85 -2.67 2.45
N GLU A 184 -8.27 -1.52 2.05
CA GLU A 184 -7.63 -1.37 0.75
C GLU A 184 -6.52 -2.38 0.53
N LEU A 185 -5.70 -2.65 1.54
CA LEU A 185 -4.64 -3.65 1.47
C LEU A 185 -5.20 -5.07 1.29
N ALA A 186 -6.30 -5.40 1.95
CA ALA A 186 -6.99 -6.68 1.78
C ALA A 186 -7.56 -6.82 0.36
N LEU A 187 -8.23 -5.77 -0.16
CA LEU A 187 -8.77 -5.74 -1.54
C LEU A 187 -7.65 -5.88 -2.57
N GLU A 188 -6.54 -5.15 -2.40
CA GLU A 188 -5.38 -5.27 -3.29
C GLU A 188 -4.81 -6.69 -3.30
N GLY A 189 -4.71 -7.32 -2.13
CA GLY A 189 -4.28 -8.71 -2.03
C GLY A 189 -5.21 -9.69 -2.75
N LEU A 190 -6.52 -9.47 -2.68
CA LEU A 190 -7.50 -10.27 -3.42
C LEU A 190 -7.38 -10.05 -4.93
N TYR A 191 -7.19 -8.81 -5.38
CA TYR A 191 -6.92 -8.50 -6.78
C TYR A 191 -5.65 -9.16 -7.29
N LEU A 192 -4.54 -9.01 -6.58
CA LEU A 192 -3.25 -9.61 -6.95
C LEU A 192 -3.28 -11.14 -6.93
N SER A 193 -4.16 -11.73 -6.12
CA SER A 193 -4.44 -13.17 -6.07
C SER A 193 -5.48 -13.62 -7.13
N ARG A 194 -5.93 -12.71 -8.00
CA ARG A 194 -6.94 -12.96 -9.05
C ARG A 194 -8.30 -13.40 -8.50
N ARG A 195 -8.65 -12.97 -7.30
CA ARG A 195 -9.95 -13.22 -6.69
C ARG A 195 -10.93 -12.05 -6.85
N LEU A 196 -10.42 -10.84 -7.17
CA LEU A 196 -11.20 -9.66 -7.55
C LEU A 196 -10.69 -9.10 -8.86
N SER A 197 -11.56 -8.38 -9.56
CA SER A 197 -11.21 -7.54 -10.69
C SER A 197 -10.92 -6.10 -10.21
N LYS A 198 -10.07 -5.37 -10.94
CA LYS A 198 -9.72 -4.00 -10.64
C LYS A 198 -9.46 -3.25 -11.95
N GLU A 199 -10.13 -2.12 -12.12
CA GLU A 199 -9.83 -1.17 -13.18
C GLU A 199 -9.06 0.02 -12.58
N THR A 200 -8.05 0.50 -13.30
CA THR A 200 -7.21 1.61 -12.82
C THR A 200 -7.16 2.71 -13.88
N GLY A 201 -7.44 3.94 -13.47
CA GLY A 201 -7.37 5.13 -14.34
C GLY A 201 -7.36 6.41 -13.52
N ASP A 202 -6.70 7.46 -14.03
CA ASP A 202 -6.66 8.83 -13.47
C ASP A 202 -6.36 8.93 -11.95
N GLY A 203 -5.48 8.07 -11.44
CA GLY A 203 -5.10 8.06 -10.02
C GLY A 203 -6.16 7.46 -9.08
N ALA A 204 -7.17 6.79 -9.65
CA ALA A 204 -8.17 6.03 -8.92
C ALA A 204 -8.16 4.56 -9.35
N ALA A 205 -8.65 3.69 -8.49
CA ALA A 205 -8.93 2.30 -8.78
C ALA A 205 -10.37 1.97 -8.41
N VAL A 206 -10.99 1.08 -9.18
CA VAL A 206 -12.37 0.61 -8.97
C VAL A 206 -12.32 -0.90 -8.90
N TYR A 207 -12.79 -1.46 -7.79
CA TYR A 207 -13.03 -2.86 -7.58
C TYR A 207 -14.45 -3.24 -7.92
#